data_5977fefbecd61f00eb23ee0fe19f65fa
#
_entry.id   5977fefbecd61f00eb23ee0fe19f65fa
#
_cell.length_a   1.000
_cell.length_b   1.000
_cell.length_c   1.000
_cell.angle_alpha   90.00
_cell.angle_beta   90.00
_cell.angle_gamma   90.00
#
_symmetry.space_group_name_H-M   'P 1'
#
loop_
_entity.id
_entity.type
_entity.pdbx_description
1 polymer ?
#
loop_
_entity_poly.entity_id
_entity_poly.type
_entity_poly.pdbx_seq_one_letter_code
_entity_poly.pdbx_strand_id
1 'polypeptide(L)'
;MKNRFLSKRNCKDIATPMGKAMDLTYSFDDLINLCLGDPDLITDERIIDAAFADAKRGYTKYTDVRGDPELRAEIAKFYDEEYGMKVSDEEIFVTTSGCIAMHLIMEAILNDGDEVLIQAPLFTPYIQQVQLSRGVPVELPTYEEEDFQINIERLAAAITPKTKALILNSPSNPTGSCLSLETMQKIAEIVKKHDLVVVADDIYTAFSFQTPFVPFASLPGMREHTITINSFSKNFTMTGWRLGNIVADPEIVDTIRTINENVVFTAPSISQRGAIFALRNRKAIQPALIEEYRRRVYYAAERINGIRNMSVLYPPKGTFYVFPSIKATGLTSAQAADVILREAHVLTIPGNSFGKCGEGYLRMACTVGVDKLAEAFDRIEKMAVFGKR
;
A
#
# COMPACT_ATOMS: atom_id res chain seq x y z
N MET A 1 20.56 -10.73 -26.71
CA MET A 1 20.58 -9.31 -27.15
C MET A 1 19.26 -8.66 -26.83
N LYS A 2 19.24 -7.49 -26.19
CA LYS A 2 18.00 -6.75 -25.96
C LYS A 2 17.42 -6.31 -27.31
N ASN A 3 16.10 -6.32 -27.44
CA ASN A 3 15.43 -5.92 -28.67
C ASN A 3 15.77 -4.46 -29.02
N ARG A 4 16.20 -4.21 -30.27
CA ARG A 4 16.65 -2.87 -30.74
C ARG A 4 15.56 -1.79 -30.73
N PHE A 5 14.29 -2.17 -30.64
CA PHE A 5 13.16 -1.25 -30.58
C PHE A 5 12.80 -0.79 -29.18
N LEU A 6 13.39 -1.39 -28.14
CA LEU A 6 13.16 -0.94 -26.76
C LEU A 6 13.73 0.45 -26.53
N SER A 7 12.99 1.30 -25.84
CA SER A 7 13.52 2.59 -25.41
C SER A 7 14.67 2.40 -24.43
N LYS A 8 15.69 3.27 -24.51
CA LYS A 8 16.88 3.18 -23.64
C LYS A 8 16.53 3.20 -22.15
N ARG A 9 15.47 3.93 -21.75
CA ARG A 9 15.00 4.02 -20.36
C ARG A 9 14.47 2.68 -19.83
N ASN A 10 13.90 1.84 -20.70
CA ASN A 10 13.31 0.54 -20.34
C ASN A 10 14.26 -0.63 -20.61
N CYS A 11 15.52 -0.36 -20.96
CA CYS A 11 16.54 -1.40 -21.18
C CYS A 11 17.16 -1.92 -19.88
N LYS A 12 16.88 -1.33 -18.72
CA LYS A 12 17.30 -1.83 -17.41
C LYS A 12 16.36 -2.95 -16.95
N ASP A 13 16.84 -3.82 -16.05
CA ASP A 13 15.95 -4.77 -15.37
C ASP A 13 15.03 -3.97 -14.42
N ILE A 14 13.77 -3.87 -14.80
CA ILE A 14 12.73 -3.17 -14.04
C ILE A 14 11.76 -4.15 -13.39
N ALA A 15 12.06 -5.46 -13.44
CA ALA A 15 11.22 -6.47 -12.81
C ALA A 15 11.12 -6.20 -11.30
N THR A 16 9.90 -6.02 -10.82
CA THR A 16 9.66 -5.83 -9.39
C THR A 16 9.89 -7.15 -8.64
N PRO A 17 10.30 -7.11 -7.36
CA PRO A 17 10.39 -8.32 -6.54
C PRO A 17 9.08 -9.11 -6.49
N MET A 18 7.95 -8.39 -6.52
CA MET A 18 6.62 -9.01 -6.63
C MET A 18 6.45 -9.79 -7.94
N GLY A 19 6.85 -9.21 -9.08
CA GLY A 19 6.81 -9.91 -10.38
C GLY A 19 7.65 -11.17 -10.36
N LYS A 20 8.89 -11.09 -9.81
CA LYS A 20 9.76 -12.28 -9.65
C LYS A 20 9.15 -13.34 -8.72
N ALA A 21 8.48 -12.94 -7.64
CA ALA A 21 7.80 -13.87 -6.74
C ALA A 21 6.59 -14.54 -7.41
N MET A 22 5.88 -13.82 -8.29
CA MET A 22 4.77 -14.40 -9.09
C MET A 22 5.24 -15.54 -9.96
N ASP A 23 6.44 -15.44 -10.57
CA ASP A 23 7.01 -16.52 -11.40
C ASP A 23 7.29 -17.80 -10.58
N LEU A 24 7.46 -17.65 -9.26
CA LEU A 24 7.72 -18.78 -8.34
C LEU A 24 6.46 -19.43 -7.77
N THR A 25 5.27 -18.87 -8.03
CA THR A 25 3.99 -19.37 -7.47
C THR A 25 3.68 -20.82 -7.87
N TYR A 26 4.24 -21.29 -8.97
CA TYR A 26 4.04 -22.65 -9.49
C TYR A 26 5.24 -23.56 -9.26
N SER A 27 6.17 -23.21 -8.39
CA SER A 27 7.41 -23.97 -8.17
C SER A 27 7.19 -25.31 -7.46
N PHE A 28 6.11 -25.43 -6.66
CA PHE A 28 5.77 -26.62 -5.86
C PHE A 28 4.25 -26.80 -5.82
N ASP A 29 3.78 -28.04 -5.85
CA ASP A 29 2.35 -28.37 -5.80
C ASP A 29 1.70 -28.03 -4.45
N ASP A 30 2.49 -28.08 -3.37
CA ASP A 30 2.06 -27.82 -1.98
C ASP A 30 2.53 -26.44 -1.47
N LEU A 31 2.83 -25.51 -2.38
CA LEU A 31 3.30 -24.17 -2.03
C LEU A 31 2.29 -23.41 -1.17
N ILE A 32 2.75 -22.84 -0.05
CA ILE A 32 2.00 -21.85 0.72
C ILE A 32 2.50 -20.46 0.34
N ASN A 33 1.63 -19.66 -0.27
CA ASN A 33 1.99 -18.35 -0.78
C ASN A 33 1.69 -17.25 0.25
N LEU A 34 2.73 -16.73 0.91
CA LEU A 34 2.67 -15.58 1.80
C LEU A 34 3.31 -14.31 1.18
N CYS A 35 3.49 -14.30 -0.15
CA CYS A 35 4.09 -13.14 -0.82
C CYS A 35 3.06 -12.13 -1.32
N LEU A 36 1.86 -12.57 -1.71
CA LEU A 36 0.86 -11.70 -2.31
C LEU A 36 0.01 -10.98 -1.27
N GLY A 37 -0.01 -9.65 -1.36
CA GLY A 37 -0.95 -8.82 -0.61
C GLY A 37 -2.33 -8.81 -1.27
N ASP A 38 -2.84 -9.98 -1.66
CA ASP A 38 -4.16 -10.16 -2.25
C ASP A 38 -5.05 -10.91 -1.25
N PRO A 39 -6.06 -10.25 -0.66
CA PRO A 39 -6.98 -10.89 0.26
C PRO A 39 -7.61 -12.16 -0.33
N ASP A 40 -7.57 -13.26 0.42
CA ASP A 40 -8.20 -14.54 0.05
C ASP A 40 -9.72 -14.53 0.20
N LEU A 41 -10.22 -13.63 1.05
CA LEU A 41 -11.66 -13.43 1.18
C LEU A 41 -12.20 -12.76 -0.08
N ILE A 42 -13.32 -13.24 -0.56
CA ILE A 42 -13.98 -12.65 -1.72
C ILE A 42 -14.64 -11.31 -1.35
N THR A 43 -14.83 -10.46 -2.36
CA THR A 43 -15.67 -9.26 -2.22
C THR A 43 -17.06 -9.66 -1.68
N ASP A 44 -17.59 -8.88 -0.75
CA ASP A 44 -18.92 -9.12 -0.17
C ASP A 44 -19.96 -9.30 -1.29
N GLU A 45 -20.75 -10.37 -1.22
CA GLU A 45 -21.73 -10.75 -2.25
C GLU A 45 -22.73 -9.63 -2.54
N ARG A 46 -23.11 -8.85 -1.53
CA ARG A 46 -24.01 -7.70 -1.68
C ARG A 46 -23.42 -6.61 -2.58
N ILE A 47 -22.09 -6.40 -2.55
CA ILE A 47 -21.39 -5.48 -3.46
C ILE A 47 -21.45 -6.02 -4.89
N ILE A 48 -21.18 -7.31 -5.06
CA ILE A 48 -21.23 -7.99 -6.37
C ILE A 48 -22.61 -7.86 -6.96
N ASP A 49 -23.66 -8.24 -6.21
CA ASP A 49 -25.04 -8.20 -6.67
C ASP A 49 -25.49 -6.79 -7.05
N ALA A 50 -25.15 -5.78 -6.24
CA ALA A 50 -25.49 -4.40 -6.51
C ALA A 50 -24.84 -3.90 -7.81
N ALA A 51 -23.54 -4.20 -8.01
CA ALA A 51 -22.81 -3.80 -9.21
C ALA A 51 -23.41 -4.43 -10.47
N PHE A 52 -23.71 -5.73 -10.45
CA PHE A 52 -24.30 -6.43 -11.59
C PHE A 52 -25.78 -6.07 -11.81
N ALA A 53 -26.54 -5.76 -10.77
CA ALA A 53 -27.88 -5.21 -10.93
C ALA A 53 -27.85 -3.87 -11.66
N ASP A 54 -26.92 -2.98 -11.31
CA ASP A 54 -26.73 -1.71 -11.99
C ASP A 54 -26.26 -1.90 -13.44
N ALA A 55 -25.34 -2.84 -13.69
CA ALA A 55 -24.93 -3.17 -15.06
C ALA A 55 -26.12 -3.60 -15.93
N LYS A 56 -27.03 -4.44 -15.41
CA LYS A 56 -28.28 -4.85 -16.08
C LYS A 56 -29.22 -3.67 -16.34
N ARG A 57 -29.15 -2.61 -15.52
CA ARG A 57 -29.93 -1.37 -15.71
C ARG A 57 -29.28 -0.39 -16.70
N GLY A 58 -28.13 -0.74 -17.27
CA GLY A 58 -27.47 0.05 -18.31
C GLY A 58 -26.26 0.87 -17.85
N TYR A 59 -25.82 0.75 -16.60
CA TYR A 59 -24.59 1.41 -16.10
C TYR A 59 -23.31 0.74 -16.63
N THR A 60 -23.19 0.65 -17.96
CA THR A 60 -22.07 0.01 -18.67
C THR A 60 -21.40 0.96 -19.67
N LYS A 61 -21.71 2.26 -19.58
CA LYS A 61 -21.15 3.30 -20.45
C LYS A 61 -20.00 4.03 -19.75
N TYR A 62 -19.29 4.85 -20.48
CA TYR A 62 -18.35 5.80 -19.90
C TYR A 62 -19.04 6.68 -18.86
N THR A 63 -18.37 6.90 -17.75
CA THR A 63 -18.79 7.86 -16.72
C THR A 63 -18.22 9.25 -17.03
N ASP A 64 -18.48 10.22 -16.17
CA ASP A 64 -17.65 11.43 -16.10
C ASP A 64 -16.17 11.03 -15.95
N VAL A 65 -15.25 11.79 -16.53
CA VAL A 65 -13.80 11.49 -16.50
C VAL A 65 -13.26 11.50 -15.09
N ARG A 66 -13.79 12.36 -14.21
CA ARG A 66 -13.45 12.36 -12.77
C ARG A 66 -14.08 11.21 -11.99
N GLY A 67 -14.94 10.41 -12.61
CA GLY A 67 -15.69 9.31 -12.01
C GLY A 67 -17.18 9.62 -11.91
N ASP A 68 -17.99 8.59 -11.63
CA ASP A 68 -19.43 8.70 -11.43
C ASP A 68 -19.74 9.76 -10.35
N PRO A 69 -20.59 10.78 -10.64
CA PRO A 69 -20.93 11.83 -9.66
C PRO A 69 -21.52 11.28 -8.36
N GLU A 70 -22.27 10.18 -8.43
CA GLU A 70 -22.82 9.52 -7.24
C GLU A 70 -21.70 8.90 -6.39
N LEU A 71 -20.68 8.32 -7.02
CA LEU A 71 -19.51 7.80 -6.28
C LEU A 71 -18.72 8.92 -5.62
N ARG A 72 -18.47 10.04 -6.34
CA ARG A 72 -17.77 11.20 -5.74
C ARG A 72 -18.51 11.74 -4.53
N ALA A 73 -19.84 11.84 -4.60
CA ALA A 73 -20.67 12.23 -3.46
C ALA A 73 -20.54 11.28 -2.25
N GLU A 74 -20.50 9.96 -2.50
CA GLU A 74 -20.30 8.98 -1.42
C GLU A 74 -18.88 9.01 -0.85
N ILE A 75 -17.86 9.30 -1.68
CA ILE A 75 -16.49 9.53 -1.20
C ILE A 75 -16.44 10.77 -0.30
N ALA A 76 -17.03 11.90 -0.73
CA ALA A 76 -17.08 13.11 0.09
C ALA A 76 -17.77 12.85 1.44
N LYS A 77 -18.89 12.14 1.41
CA LYS A 77 -19.63 11.72 2.62
C LYS A 77 -18.79 10.80 3.52
N PHE A 78 -18.03 9.87 2.94
CA PHE A 78 -17.11 9.00 3.69
C PHE A 78 -16.07 9.80 4.46
N TYR A 79 -15.41 10.78 3.82
CA TYR A 79 -14.40 11.62 4.49
C TYR A 79 -15.02 12.48 5.60
N ASP A 80 -16.24 12.99 5.41
CA ASP A 80 -16.95 13.76 6.44
C ASP A 80 -17.35 12.88 7.63
N GLU A 81 -17.97 11.73 7.39
CA GLU A 81 -18.47 10.86 8.45
C GLU A 81 -17.38 10.14 9.24
N GLU A 82 -16.27 9.74 8.60
CA GLU A 82 -15.21 8.99 9.27
C GLU A 82 -14.12 9.91 9.86
N TYR A 83 -13.85 11.06 9.23
CA TYR A 83 -12.70 11.90 9.62
C TYR A 83 -13.06 13.36 9.89
N GLY A 84 -14.33 13.77 9.74
CA GLY A 84 -14.74 15.17 9.87
C GLY A 84 -14.17 16.09 8.78
N MET A 85 -13.68 15.52 7.69
CA MET A 85 -13.07 16.26 6.58
C MET A 85 -14.12 16.61 5.52
N LYS A 86 -14.40 17.89 5.36
CA LYS A 86 -15.27 18.38 4.28
C LYS A 86 -14.48 18.37 2.96
N VAL A 87 -14.87 17.53 2.04
CA VAL A 87 -14.27 17.38 0.70
C VAL A 87 -15.31 17.79 -0.33
N SER A 88 -14.97 18.70 -1.23
CA SER A 88 -15.86 19.12 -2.32
C SER A 88 -15.77 18.14 -3.50
N ASP A 89 -16.74 18.22 -4.42
CA ASP A 89 -16.76 17.40 -5.64
C ASP A 89 -15.54 17.66 -6.54
N GLU A 90 -15.07 18.91 -6.57
CA GLU A 90 -13.92 19.33 -7.38
C GLU A 90 -12.59 18.75 -6.87
N GLU A 91 -12.50 18.40 -5.58
CA GLU A 91 -11.29 17.81 -4.97
C GLU A 91 -11.17 16.30 -5.20
N ILE A 92 -12.17 15.64 -5.81
CA ILE A 92 -12.22 14.18 -5.94
C ILE A 92 -11.98 13.74 -7.38
N PHE A 93 -11.07 12.77 -7.53
CA PHE A 93 -10.82 12.06 -8.79
C PHE A 93 -10.82 10.54 -8.59
N VAL A 94 -11.67 9.83 -9.34
CA VAL A 94 -11.77 8.36 -9.30
C VAL A 94 -10.80 7.74 -10.30
N THR A 95 -10.00 6.77 -9.85
CA THR A 95 -8.94 6.15 -10.64
C THR A 95 -9.14 4.64 -10.81
N THR A 96 -8.45 4.05 -11.79
CA THR A 96 -8.41 2.59 -12.00
C THR A 96 -7.46 1.88 -11.02
N SER A 97 -7.16 2.40 -9.90
CA SER A 97 -6.46 1.82 -8.74
C SER A 97 -5.57 2.85 -8.03
N GLY A 98 -5.14 2.55 -6.80
CA GLY A 98 -4.12 3.34 -6.11
C GLY A 98 -2.78 3.41 -6.88
N CYS A 99 -2.40 2.36 -7.62
CA CYS A 99 -1.18 2.40 -8.45
C CYS A 99 -1.27 3.43 -9.57
N ILE A 100 -2.38 3.53 -10.28
CA ILE A 100 -2.60 4.57 -11.30
C ILE A 100 -2.73 5.94 -10.64
N ALA A 101 -3.40 6.04 -9.49
CA ALA A 101 -3.47 7.28 -8.73
C ALA A 101 -2.07 7.85 -8.45
N MET A 102 -1.17 7.05 -7.90
CA MET A 102 0.22 7.45 -7.62
C MET A 102 0.94 7.92 -8.89
N HIS A 103 0.83 7.16 -10.00
CA HIS A 103 1.46 7.55 -11.26
C HIS A 103 0.92 8.88 -11.78
N LEU A 104 -0.40 9.08 -11.80
CA LEU A 104 -1.01 10.34 -12.25
C LEU A 104 -0.60 11.52 -11.38
N ILE A 105 -0.47 11.33 -10.06
CA ILE A 105 0.02 12.34 -9.14
C ILE A 105 1.47 12.70 -9.48
N MET A 106 2.35 11.71 -9.63
CA MET A 106 3.76 11.97 -9.96
C MET A 106 3.90 12.72 -11.29
N GLU A 107 3.12 12.34 -12.33
CA GLU A 107 3.10 13.06 -13.60
C GLU A 107 2.57 14.50 -13.47
N ALA A 108 1.63 14.74 -12.56
CA ALA A 108 1.04 16.06 -12.37
C ALA A 108 1.96 17.02 -11.61
N ILE A 109 2.75 16.52 -10.64
CA ILE A 109 3.47 17.40 -9.72
C ILE A 109 4.99 17.49 -9.96
N LEU A 110 5.61 16.52 -10.67
CA LEU A 110 7.08 16.46 -10.79
C LEU A 110 7.59 17.11 -12.06
N ASN A 111 8.65 17.91 -11.92
CA ASN A 111 9.53 18.30 -13.00
C ASN A 111 10.72 17.33 -13.09
N ASP A 112 11.48 17.42 -14.20
CA ASP A 112 12.67 16.59 -14.39
C ASP A 112 13.71 16.85 -13.29
N GLY A 113 13.99 15.81 -12.52
CA GLY A 113 14.98 15.84 -11.44
C GLY A 113 14.50 16.30 -10.08
N ASP A 114 13.20 16.59 -9.93
CA ASP A 114 12.59 16.78 -8.61
C ASP A 114 12.77 15.54 -7.74
N GLU A 115 13.17 15.72 -6.49
CA GLU A 115 13.37 14.64 -5.54
C GLU A 115 12.09 14.33 -4.77
N VAL A 116 11.81 13.04 -4.61
CA VAL A 116 10.70 12.53 -3.82
C VAL A 116 11.25 11.69 -2.68
N LEU A 117 11.09 12.15 -1.45
CA LEU A 117 11.40 11.36 -0.26
C LEU A 117 10.35 10.26 -0.09
N ILE A 118 10.78 9.03 0.18
CA ILE A 118 9.89 7.88 0.31
C ILE A 118 10.20 7.15 1.61
N GLN A 119 9.24 7.10 2.54
CA GLN A 119 9.35 6.30 3.76
C GLN A 119 9.71 4.86 3.41
N ALA A 120 10.84 4.36 3.90
CA ALA A 120 11.30 3.00 3.66
C ALA A 120 11.45 2.22 5.01
N PRO A 121 11.13 0.93 5.06
CA PRO A 121 10.76 0.02 3.96
C PRO A 121 9.48 0.48 3.24
N LEU A 122 9.47 0.41 1.91
CA LEU A 122 8.48 1.06 1.04
C LEU A 122 7.75 0.05 0.13
N PHE A 123 6.56 0.41 -0.33
CA PHE A 123 5.91 -0.33 -1.41
C PHE A 123 6.69 -0.12 -2.72
N THR A 124 7.25 -1.20 -3.27
CA THR A 124 8.24 -1.17 -4.36
C THR A 124 7.84 -0.37 -5.61
N PRO A 125 6.57 -0.29 -6.04
CA PRO A 125 6.19 0.51 -7.18
C PRO A 125 6.47 2.00 -7.06
N TYR A 126 6.55 2.58 -5.85
CA TYR A 126 6.79 4.03 -5.69
C TYR A 126 8.07 4.48 -6.40
N ILE A 127 9.17 3.73 -6.24
CA ILE A 127 10.45 4.05 -6.89
C ILE A 127 10.29 4.15 -8.40
N GLN A 128 9.61 3.15 -9.00
CA GLN A 128 9.41 3.10 -10.44
C GLN A 128 8.48 4.22 -10.92
N GLN A 129 7.42 4.52 -10.17
CA GLN A 129 6.45 5.57 -10.51
C GLN A 129 7.09 6.95 -10.51
N VAL A 130 7.93 7.26 -9.49
CA VAL A 130 8.73 8.49 -9.46
C VAL A 130 9.68 8.56 -10.66
N GLN A 131 10.38 7.46 -10.98
CA GLN A 131 11.32 7.42 -12.12
C GLN A 131 10.65 7.51 -13.48
N LEU A 132 9.46 6.91 -13.64
CA LEU A 132 8.66 7.02 -14.86
C LEU A 132 8.27 8.48 -15.14
N SER A 133 7.95 9.23 -14.08
CA SER A 133 7.63 10.65 -14.12
C SER A 133 8.89 11.56 -14.04
N ARG A 134 10.07 11.00 -14.32
CA ARG A 134 11.37 11.71 -14.40
C ARG A 134 11.87 12.34 -13.11
N GLY A 135 11.23 12.04 -11.98
CA GLY A 135 11.69 12.39 -10.64
C GLY A 135 12.81 11.48 -10.15
N VAL A 136 13.41 11.85 -9.04
CA VAL A 136 14.48 11.13 -8.34
C VAL A 136 13.94 10.59 -7.02
N PRO A 137 13.75 9.25 -6.86
CA PRO A 137 13.33 8.67 -5.61
C PRO A 137 14.47 8.67 -4.60
N VAL A 138 14.20 9.12 -3.38
CA VAL A 138 15.14 9.16 -2.25
C VAL A 138 14.56 8.39 -1.08
N GLU A 139 15.18 7.27 -0.70
CA GLU A 139 14.73 6.47 0.43
C GLU A 139 14.97 7.22 1.75
N LEU A 140 13.91 7.35 2.56
CA LEU A 140 13.96 7.82 3.93
C LEU A 140 13.86 6.61 4.87
N PRO A 141 14.97 6.07 5.37
CA PRO A 141 14.96 4.82 6.13
C PRO A 141 14.30 4.98 7.49
N THR A 142 13.50 3.98 7.86
CA THR A 142 12.97 3.77 9.21
C THR A 142 13.43 2.40 9.73
N TYR A 143 13.49 2.21 11.03
CA TYR A 143 14.06 1.02 11.64
C TYR A 143 13.13 0.43 12.70
N GLU A 144 13.25 -0.88 12.91
CA GLU A 144 12.43 -1.62 13.86
C GLU A 144 12.62 -1.10 15.30
N GLU A 145 13.83 -0.72 15.65
CA GLU A 145 14.18 -0.19 16.98
C GLU A 145 13.48 1.14 17.28
N GLU A 146 13.08 1.88 16.23
CA GLU A 146 12.27 3.11 16.28
C GLU A 146 10.78 2.81 15.99
N ASP A 147 10.34 1.54 16.05
CA ASP A 147 8.98 1.12 15.70
C ASP A 147 8.57 1.57 14.29
N PHE A 148 9.53 1.61 13.39
CA PHE A 148 9.40 2.12 12.02
C PHE A 148 8.81 3.54 11.93
N GLN A 149 8.96 4.36 12.98
CA GLN A 149 8.59 5.77 12.93
C GLN A 149 9.60 6.55 12.07
N ILE A 150 9.13 7.61 11.42
CA ILE A 150 10.03 8.53 10.72
C ILE A 150 10.80 9.35 11.75
N ASN A 151 12.13 9.22 11.72
CA ASN A 151 13.02 10.06 12.50
C ASN A 151 13.07 11.47 11.89
N ILE A 152 12.70 12.47 12.68
CA ILE A 152 12.52 13.85 12.23
C ILE A 152 13.84 14.51 11.84
N GLU A 153 14.92 14.22 12.54
CA GLU A 153 16.26 14.73 12.21
C GLU A 153 16.73 14.15 10.88
N ARG A 154 16.51 12.86 10.67
CA ARG A 154 16.82 12.16 9.41
C ARG A 154 15.99 12.72 8.25
N LEU A 155 14.69 12.98 8.47
CA LEU A 155 13.82 13.62 7.49
C LEU A 155 14.37 15.02 7.12
N ALA A 156 14.66 15.85 8.11
CA ALA A 156 15.15 17.20 7.88
C ALA A 156 16.51 17.21 7.14
N ALA A 157 17.39 16.27 7.47
CA ALA A 157 18.72 16.13 6.80
C ALA A 157 18.60 15.62 5.36
N ALA A 158 17.53 14.92 5.00
CA ALA A 158 17.32 14.38 3.65
C ALA A 158 16.75 15.43 2.67
N ILE A 159 16.26 16.57 3.17
CA ILE A 159 15.66 17.62 2.34
C ILE A 159 16.77 18.44 1.65
N THR A 160 16.64 18.58 0.34
CA THR A 160 17.49 19.41 -0.50
C THR A 160 16.66 20.48 -1.23
N PRO A 161 17.27 21.45 -1.91
CA PRO A 161 16.53 22.40 -2.75
C PRO A 161 15.75 21.75 -3.92
N LYS A 162 15.97 20.47 -4.20
CA LYS A 162 15.26 19.70 -5.23
C LYS A 162 14.10 18.88 -4.66
N THR A 163 14.02 18.77 -3.34
CA THR A 163 12.96 17.99 -2.70
C THR A 163 11.61 18.63 -2.93
N LYS A 164 10.73 17.94 -3.63
CA LYS A 164 9.38 18.38 -3.98
C LYS A 164 8.32 17.74 -3.12
N ALA A 165 8.44 16.43 -2.88
CA ALA A 165 7.38 15.65 -2.26
C ALA A 165 7.91 14.62 -1.25
N LEU A 166 7.00 14.21 -0.35
CA LEU A 166 7.19 13.12 0.61
C LEU A 166 6.05 12.12 0.43
N ILE A 167 6.36 10.85 0.15
CA ILE A 167 5.37 9.75 0.15
C ILE A 167 5.32 9.13 1.54
N LEU A 168 4.12 9.12 2.14
CA LEU A 168 3.79 8.45 3.40
C LEU A 168 2.82 7.30 3.14
N ASN A 169 3.07 6.13 3.76
CA ASN A 169 2.16 5.00 3.76
C ASN A 169 1.94 4.52 5.21
N SER A 170 0.80 4.85 5.78
CA SER A 170 0.42 4.49 7.15
C SER A 170 -1.07 4.23 7.24
N PRO A 171 -1.47 3.00 7.63
CA PRO A 171 -0.67 1.80 7.97
C PRO A 171 0.20 1.32 6.83
N SER A 172 1.41 0.84 7.15
CA SER A 172 2.49 0.63 6.19
C SER A 172 2.55 -0.79 5.61
N ASN A 173 2.74 -0.89 4.31
CA ASN A 173 3.26 -2.04 3.62
C ASN A 173 4.76 -1.79 3.31
N PRO A 174 5.69 -2.59 3.86
CA PRO A 174 5.54 -3.97 4.33
C PRO A 174 5.47 -4.16 5.86
N THR A 175 5.69 -3.13 6.67
CA THR A 175 6.05 -3.28 8.08
C THR A 175 4.87 -3.57 9.02
N GLY A 176 3.63 -3.25 8.61
CA GLY A 176 2.47 -3.30 9.49
C GLY A 176 2.47 -2.21 10.58
N SER A 177 3.41 -1.27 10.52
CA SER A 177 3.48 -0.13 11.46
C SER A 177 2.47 0.96 11.09
N CYS A 178 2.12 1.78 12.09
CA CYS A 178 1.37 3.02 11.90
C CYS A 178 2.18 4.19 12.45
N LEU A 179 2.20 5.30 11.72
CA LEU A 179 2.78 6.54 12.24
C LEU A 179 1.97 7.03 13.43
N SER A 180 2.65 7.44 14.48
CA SER A 180 2.01 8.06 15.64
C SER A 180 1.52 9.47 15.30
N LEU A 181 0.47 9.95 15.98
CA LEU A 181 -0.01 11.31 15.81
C LEU A 181 1.12 12.33 16.09
N GLU A 182 1.96 12.07 17.11
CA GLU A 182 3.11 12.91 17.44
C GLU A 182 4.11 12.98 16.28
N THR A 183 4.45 11.82 15.69
CA THR A 183 5.35 11.77 14.52
C THR A 183 4.74 12.55 13.35
N MET A 184 3.45 12.33 13.06
CA MET A 184 2.77 13.04 11.97
C MET A 184 2.75 14.57 12.19
N GLN A 185 2.52 15.04 13.40
CA GLN A 185 2.57 16.47 13.74
C GLN A 185 3.96 17.06 13.49
N LYS A 186 5.03 16.36 13.90
CA LYS A 186 6.40 16.80 13.64
C LYS A 186 6.74 16.81 12.14
N ILE A 187 6.25 15.83 11.38
CA ILE A 187 6.38 15.82 9.92
C ILE A 187 5.65 17.04 9.33
N ALA A 188 4.45 17.36 9.81
CA ALA A 188 3.68 18.50 9.34
C ALA A 188 4.42 19.85 9.54
N GLU A 189 5.17 20.00 10.63
CA GLU A 189 6.02 21.18 10.83
C GLU A 189 7.14 21.30 9.79
N ILE A 190 7.79 20.16 9.45
CA ILE A 190 8.83 20.12 8.42
C ILE A 190 8.23 20.39 7.04
N VAL A 191 7.07 19.82 6.73
CA VAL A 191 6.36 20.02 5.45
C VAL A 191 6.04 21.51 5.24
N LYS A 192 5.48 22.19 6.24
CA LYS A 192 5.21 23.64 6.19
C LYS A 192 6.47 24.45 6.01
N LYS A 193 7.51 24.13 6.80
CA LYS A 193 8.78 24.89 6.78
C LYS A 193 9.45 24.86 5.42
N HIS A 194 9.33 23.75 4.69
CA HIS A 194 10.03 23.52 3.43
C HIS A 194 9.11 23.54 2.20
N ASP A 195 7.81 23.85 2.41
CA ASP A 195 6.77 23.92 1.37
C ASP A 195 6.70 22.64 0.52
N LEU A 196 6.69 21.49 1.19
CA LEU A 196 6.64 20.20 0.53
C LEU A 196 5.20 19.74 0.27
N VAL A 197 5.01 18.89 -0.74
CA VAL A 197 3.78 18.14 -0.97
C VAL A 197 3.90 16.76 -0.31
N VAL A 198 2.90 16.37 0.46
CA VAL A 198 2.76 15.01 0.98
C VAL A 198 1.81 14.20 0.10
N VAL A 199 2.26 13.06 -0.40
CA VAL A 199 1.39 12.08 -1.04
C VAL A 199 1.11 10.99 -0.01
N ALA A 200 -0.08 11.07 0.59
CA ALA A 200 -0.54 10.13 1.62
C ALA A 200 -1.21 8.92 0.94
N ASP A 201 -0.55 7.77 0.99
CA ASP A 201 -1.12 6.51 0.51
C ASP A 201 -1.90 5.84 1.64
N ASP A 202 -3.19 6.18 1.71
CA ASP A 202 -4.13 5.82 2.77
C ASP A 202 -4.96 4.57 2.40
N ILE A 203 -4.40 3.61 1.65
CA ILE A 203 -5.16 2.44 1.16
C ILE A 203 -5.54 1.44 2.25
N TYR A 204 -4.94 1.54 3.45
CA TYR A 204 -5.18 0.65 4.58
C TYR A 204 -5.97 1.31 5.72
N THR A 205 -6.75 2.35 5.46
CA THR A 205 -7.46 3.13 6.49
C THR A 205 -8.26 2.29 7.47
N ALA A 206 -8.97 1.27 6.98
CA ALA A 206 -9.75 0.37 7.83
C ALA A 206 -8.88 -0.62 8.64
N PHE A 207 -7.62 -0.80 8.27
CA PHE A 207 -6.68 -1.74 8.90
C PHE A 207 -5.81 -1.09 9.98
N SER A 208 -6.28 -0.07 10.67
CA SER A 208 -5.62 0.48 11.85
C SER A 208 -6.18 -0.22 13.09
N PHE A 209 -5.39 -1.11 13.73
CA PHE A 209 -5.90 -2.05 14.74
C PHE A 209 -5.87 -1.52 16.17
N GLN A 210 -4.93 -0.64 16.48
CA GLN A 210 -4.67 -0.18 17.86
C GLN A 210 -5.26 1.19 18.14
N THR A 211 -5.26 2.08 17.15
CA THR A 211 -5.78 3.44 17.24
C THR A 211 -6.62 3.76 16.03
N PRO A 212 -7.63 4.64 16.14
CA PRO A 212 -8.33 5.13 14.97
C PRO A 212 -7.36 5.73 13.94
N PHE A 213 -7.62 5.49 12.67
CA PHE A 213 -6.84 6.10 11.59
C PHE A 213 -7.07 7.62 11.56
N VAL A 214 -5.98 8.36 11.39
CA VAL A 214 -6.00 9.82 11.25
C VAL A 214 -5.40 10.17 9.89
N PRO A 215 -6.16 10.75 8.95
CA PRO A 215 -5.60 11.22 7.68
C PRO A 215 -4.58 12.32 7.89
N PHE A 216 -3.43 12.27 7.21
CA PHE A 216 -2.43 13.34 7.31
C PHE A 216 -3.00 14.71 6.89
N ALA A 217 -3.88 14.72 5.89
CA ALA A 217 -4.59 15.91 5.42
C ALA A 217 -5.50 16.57 6.47
N SER A 218 -5.90 15.84 7.54
CA SER A 218 -6.73 16.37 8.62
C SER A 218 -5.95 17.16 9.67
N LEU A 219 -4.62 17.08 9.65
CA LEU A 219 -3.79 17.85 10.58
C LEU A 219 -3.85 19.34 10.26
N PRO A 220 -3.69 20.22 11.28
CA PRO A 220 -3.76 21.66 11.07
C PRO A 220 -2.79 22.20 10.02
N GLY A 221 -3.32 22.80 8.94
CA GLY A 221 -2.55 23.37 7.84
C GLY A 221 -1.94 22.31 6.89
N MET A 222 -2.42 21.06 6.92
CA MET A 222 -1.93 20.02 6.00
C MET A 222 -2.84 19.78 4.81
N ARG A 223 -4.05 20.32 4.80
CA ARG A 223 -5.00 20.14 3.70
C ARG A 223 -4.42 20.58 2.35
N GLU A 224 -3.83 21.76 2.30
CA GLU A 224 -3.21 22.35 1.10
C GLU A 224 -1.89 21.70 0.70
N HIS A 225 -1.23 21.00 1.63
CA HIS A 225 0.03 20.28 1.39
C HIS A 225 -0.15 18.79 1.08
N THR A 226 -1.39 18.27 1.04
CA THR A 226 -1.59 16.82 0.98
C THR A 226 -2.42 16.39 -0.22
N ILE A 227 -1.91 15.43 -0.96
CA ILE A 227 -2.64 14.65 -1.96
C ILE A 227 -2.88 13.27 -1.35
N THR A 228 -4.13 12.91 -1.14
CA THR A 228 -4.51 11.62 -0.53
C THR A 228 -4.88 10.61 -1.61
N ILE A 229 -4.33 9.39 -1.52
CA ILE A 229 -4.73 8.24 -2.31
C ILE A 229 -5.52 7.29 -1.42
N ASN A 230 -6.68 6.84 -1.87
CA ASN A 230 -7.40 5.75 -1.25
C ASN A 230 -7.77 4.68 -2.28
N SER A 231 -8.11 3.47 -1.83
CA SER A 231 -8.44 2.36 -2.71
C SER A 231 -9.49 1.44 -2.09
N PHE A 232 -10.35 0.91 -2.93
CA PHE A 232 -11.32 -0.12 -2.54
C PHE A 232 -10.69 -1.51 -2.42
N SER A 233 -9.49 -1.68 -2.98
CA SER A 233 -8.79 -2.97 -3.07
C SER A 233 -8.65 -3.70 -1.75
N LYS A 234 -8.29 -2.98 -0.66
CA LYS A 234 -8.00 -3.61 0.65
C LYS A 234 -9.19 -3.49 1.58
N ASN A 235 -9.73 -2.29 1.74
CA ASN A 235 -10.83 -2.00 2.66
C ASN A 235 -12.13 -2.76 2.36
N PHE A 236 -12.26 -3.35 1.15
CA PHE A 236 -13.46 -4.08 0.70
C PHE A 236 -13.13 -5.38 -0.07
N THR A 237 -11.89 -5.86 -0.04
CA THR A 237 -11.45 -7.03 -0.82
C THR A 237 -11.76 -6.92 -2.31
N MET A 238 -11.62 -5.72 -2.87
CA MET A 238 -11.94 -5.39 -4.27
C MET A 238 -10.68 -5.27 -5.15
N THR A 239 -9.67 -6.11 -4.94
CA THR A 239 -8.38 -6.01 -5.67
C THR A 239 -8.55 -6.14 -7.17
N GLY A 240 -9.35 -7.10 -7.63
CA GLY A 240 -9.66 -7.36 -9.05
C GLY A 240 -10.59 -6.33 -9.69
N TRP A 241 -11.31 -5.50 -8.92
CA TRP A 241 -12.22 -4.48 -9.43
C TRP A 241 -11.50 -3.25 -9.98
N ARG A 242 -10.23 -3.07 -9.62
CA ARG A 242 -9.37 -1.98 -10.11
C ARG A 242 -9.97 -0.59 -9.88
N LEU A 243 -10.18 -0.21 -8.61
CA LEU A 243 -10.77 1.08 -8.26
C LEU A 243 -10.06 1.75 -7.08
N GLY A 244 -9.83 3.06 -7.20
CA GLY A 244 -9.29 3.94 -6.17
C GLY A 244 -9.76 5.36 -6.37
N ASN A 245 -9.31 6.26 -5.52
CA ASN A 245 -9.56 7.69 -5.66
C ASN A 245 -8.40 8.52 -5.15
N ILE A 246 -8.34 9.76 -5.64
CA ILE A 246 -7.48 10.84 -5.20
C ILE A 246 -8.37 11.90 -4.54
N VAL A 247 -7.88 12.51 -3.46
CA VAL A 247 -8.42 13.75 -2.91
C VAL A 247 -7.27 14.75 -2.84
N ALA A 248 -7.43 15.88 -3.55
CA ALA A 248 -6.40 16.91 -3.68
C ALA A 248 -7.01 18.29 -3.96
N ASP A 249 -6.15 19.30 -4.01
CA ASP A 249 -6.53 20.63 -4.50
C ASP A 249 -7.18 20.54 -5.90
N PRO A 250 -8.24 21.32 -6.19
CA PRO A 250 -8.94 21.28 -7.47
C PRO A 250 -8.05 21.51 -8.71
N GLU A 251 -6.99 22.34 -8.64
CA GLU A 251 -6.06 22.57 -9.75
C GLU A 251 -5.22 21.31 -10.04
N ILE A 252 -4.83 20.59 -8.98
CA ILE A 252 -4.14 19.30 -9.11
C ILE A 252 -5.08 18.27 -9.73
N VAL A 253 -6.34 18.20 -9.27
CA VAL A 253 -7.37 17.29 -9.82
C VAL A 253 -7.62 17.57 -11.29
N ASP A 254 -7.72 18.82 -11.72
CA ASP A 254 -7.91 19.20 -13.13
C ASP A 254 -6.70 18.83 -13.99
N THR A 255 -5.49 18.98 -13.47
CA THR A 255 -4.26 18.52 -14.13
C THR A 255 -4.27 17.01 -14.29
N ILE A 256 -4.58 16.26 -13.22
CA ILE A 256 -4.72 14.81 -13.24
C ILE A 256 -5.80 14.36 -14.24
N ARG A 257 -6.94 15.05 -14.28
CA ARG A 257 -8.00 14.79 -15.26
C ARG A 257 -7.47 14.85 -16.68
N THR A 258 -6.78 15.94 -17.01
CA THR A 258 -6.21 16.15 -18.35
C THR A 258 -5.22 15.05 -18.74
N ILE A 259 -4.36 14.62 -17.81
CA ILE A 259 -3.42 13.51 -18.03
C ILE A 259 -4.20 12.20 -18.23
N ASN A 260 -5.15 11.91 -17.33
CA ASN A 260 -5.89 10.65 -17.35
C ASN A 260 -6.78 10.47 -18.59
N GLU A 261 -7.32 11.55 -19.14
CA GLU A 261 -8.07 11.52 -20.42
C GLU A 261 -7.25 10.89 -21.56
N ASN A 262 -5.91 11.01 -21.49
CA ASN A 262 -5.01 10.48 -22.51
C ASN A 262 -4.36 9.14 -22.12
N VAL A 263 -4.59 8.63 -20.90
CA VAL A 263 -3.96 7.39 -20.40
C VAL A 263 -4.99 6.27 -20.23
N VAL A 264 -6.09 6.53 -19.52
CA VAL A 264 -7.11 5.53 -19.16
C VAL A 264 -8.51 5.96 -19.60
N PHE A 265 -8.76 7.26 -19.67
CA PHE A 265 -10.02 7.92 -19.90
C PHE A 265 -10.94 7.87 -18.66
N THR A 266 -11.62 6.75 -18.38
CA THR A 266 -12.49 6.62 -17.20
C THR A 266 -12.21 5.32 -16.44
N ALA A 267 -12.46 5.31 -15.13
CA ALA A 267 -12.46 4.08 -14.35
C ALA A 267 -13.64 3.15 -14.75
N PRO A 268 -13.55 1.82 -14.54
CA PRO A 268 -14.61 0.89 -14.93
C PRO A 268 -15.95 1.23 -14.26
N SER A 269 -17.00 1.49 -15.06
CA SER A 269 -18.31 1.90 -14.54
C SER A 269 -18.92 0.89 -13.57
N ILE A 270 -18.82 -0.41 -13.86
CA ILE A 270 -19.35 -1.48 -12.99
C ILE A 270 -18.67 -1.45 -11.63
N SER A 271 -17.35 -1.26 -11.60
CA SER A 271 -16.58 -1.15 -10.34
C SER A 271 -17.01 0.08 -9.53
N GLN A 272 -17.27 1.18 -10.19
CA GLN A 272 -17.77 2.39 -9.54
C GLN A 272 -19.14 2.17 -8.90
N ARG A 273 -20.06 1.46 -9.56
CA ARG A 273 -21.37 1.12 -9.01
C ARG A 273 -21.25 0.21 -7.79
N GLY A 274 -20.36 -0.79 -7.82
CA GLY A 274 -20.03 -1.62 -6.66
C GLY A 274 -19.48 -0.80 -5.49
N ALA A 275 -18.61 0.15 -5.77
CA ALA A 275 -18.01 1.02 -4.76
C ALA A 275 -19.01 1.95 -4.06
N ILE A 276 -20.03 2.46 -4.78
CA ILE A 276 -21.14 3.21 -4.19
C ILE A 276 -21.84 2.38 -3.11
N PHE A 277 -22.18 1.14 -3.46
CA PHE A 277 -22.81 0.22 -2.50
C PHE A 277 -21.88 -0.08 -1.32
N ALA A 278 -20.58 -0.32 -1.59
CA ALA A 278 -19.58 -0.60 -0.57
C ALA A 278 -19.47 0.54 0.45
N LEU A 279 -19.36 1.79 0.01
CA LEU A 279 -19.28 2.96 0.89
C LEU A 279 -20.54 3.15 1.72
N ARG A 280 -21.73 3.01 1.13
CA ARG A 280 -23.02 3.11 1.83
C ARG A 280 -23.19 2.08 2.94
N ASN A 281 -22.63 0.89 2.74
CA ASN A 281 -22.80 -0.25 3.64
C ASN A 281 -21.51 -0.61 4.42
N ARG A 282 -20.48 0.25 4.41
CA ARG A 282 -19.17 -0.03 5.00
C ARG A 282 -19.22 -0.46 6.46
N LYS A 283 -20.09 0.16 7.26
CA LYS A 283 -20.26 -0.16 8.69
C LYS A 283 -20.81 -1.59 8.93
N ALA A 284 -21.48 -2.17 7.93
CA ALA A 284 -21.98 -3.54 7.99
C ALA A 284 -21.05 -4.57 7.30
N ILE A 285 -20.13 -4.12 6.47
CA ILE A 285 -19.23 -4.99 5.68
C ILE A 285 -17.84 -5.10 6.31
N GLN A 286 -17.23 -3.97 6.65
CA GLN A 286 -15.83 -3.92 7.06
C GLN A 286 -15.51 -4.59 8.41
N PRO A 287 -16.32 -4.49 9.48
CA PRO A 287 -15.91 -4.96 10.80
C PRO A 287 -15.48 -6.44 10.84
N ALA A 288 -16.26 -7.33 10.24
CA ALA A 288 -15.93 -8.76 10.22
C ALA A 288 -14.68 -9.06 9.39
N LEU A 289 -14.53 -8.38 8.26
CA LEU A 289 -13.36 -8.48 7.40
C LEU A 289 -12.08 -8.05 8.13
N ILE A 290 -12.11 -6.88 8.77
CA ILE A 290 -10.95 -6.31 9.44
C ILE A 290 -10.57 -7.14 10.66
N GLU A 291 -11.54 -7.61 11.45
CA GLU A 291 -11.28 -8.47 12.60
C GLU A 291 -10.63 -9.80 12.21
N GLU A 292 -11.04 -10.41 11.08
CA GLU A 292 -10.42 -11.63 10.60
C GLU A 292 -8.93 -11.41 10.26
N TYR A 293 -8.58 -10.34 9.52
CA TYR A 293 -7.19 -10.05 9.21
C TYR A 293 -6.39 -9.62 10.45
N ARG A 294 -7.00 -8.88 11.39
CA ARG A 294 -6.36 -8.57 12.67
C ARG A 294 -5.98 -9.85 13.43
N ARG A 295 -6.90 -10.81 13.52
CA ARG A 295 -6.68 -12.11 14.16
C ARG A 295 -5.51 -12.87 13.50
N ARG A 296 -5.47 -12.90 12.16
CA ARG A 296 -4.41 -13.58 11.39
C ARG A 296 -3.03 -12.95 11.62
N VAL A 297 -2.94 -11.64 11.60
CA VAL A 297 -1.69 -10.91 11.78
C VAL A 297 -1.14 -11.10 13.18
N TYR A 298 -1.99 -11.02 14.22
CA TYR A 298 -1.55 -11.28 15.59
C TYR A 298 -1.13 -12.73 15.80
N TYR A 299 -1.88 -13.68 15.25
CA TYR A 299 -1.50 -15.10 15.24
C TYR A 299 -0.13 -15.31 14.58
N ALA A 300 0.08 -14.72 13.41
CA ALA A 300 1.36 -14.82 12.71
C ALA A 300 2.52 -14.24 13.52
N ALA A 301 2.34 -13.06 14.13
CA ALA A 301 3.37 -12.44 14.96
C ALA A 301 3.72 -13.27 16.19
N GLU A 302 2.73 -13.86 16.86
CA GLU A 302 2.92 -14.78 17.98
C GLU A 302 3.71 -16.04 17.56
N ARG A 303 3.31 -16.68 16.46
CA ARG A 303 3.98 -17.88 15.94
C ARG A 303 5.43 -17.58 15.54
N ILE A 304 5.69 -16.47 14.86
CA ILE A 304 7.03 -16.02 14.46
C ILE A 304 7.93 -15.85 15.69
N ASN A 305 7.43 -15.23 16.75
CA ASN A 305 8.20 -15.03 17.98
C ASN A 305 8.50 -16.35 18.73
N GLY A 306 7.79 -17.42 18.45
CA GLY A 306 8.09 -18.79 18.91
C GLY A 306 9.16 -19.51 18.08
N ILE A 307 9.52 -19.00 16.90
CA ILE A 307 10.53 -19.59 16.02
C ILE A 307 11.91 -19.00 16.34
N ARG A 308 12.91 -19.88 16.51
CA ARG A 308 14.29 -19.45 16.73
C ARG A 308 14.81 -18.65 15.53
N ASN A 309 15.57 -17.60 15.80
CA ASN A 309 16.18 -16.71 14.82
C ASN A 309 15.18 -15.87 13.99
N MET A 310 13.91 -15.86 14.38
CA MET A 310 12.91 -14.94 13.86
C MET A 310 12.31 -14.10 14.98
N SER A 311 11.94 -12.86 14.69
CA SER A 311 11.25 -11.99 15.65
C SER A 311 10.46 -10.88 14.98
N VAL A 312 9.38 -10.50 15.66
CA VAL A 312 8.63 -9.25 15.42
C VAL A 312 8.70 -8.49 16.74
N LEU A 313 9.46 -7.40 16.79
CA LEU A 313 9.77 -6.67 18.03
C LEU A 313 8.53 -5.98 18.59
N TYR A 314 7.75 -5.32 17.73
CA TYR A 314 6.51 -4.66 18.12
C TYR A 314 5.32 -5.38 17.50
N PRO A 315 4.19 -5.50 18.22
CA PRO A 315 2.97 -6.05 17.65
C PRO A 315 2.54 -5.23 16.42
N PRO A 316 2.12 -5.90 15.32
CA PRO A 316 1.62 -5.18 14.14
C PRO A 316 0.45 -4.26 14.51
N LYS A 317 0.50 -3.02 14.02
CA LYS A 317 -0.50 -1.99 14.32
C LYS A 317 -1.55 -1.86 13.23
N GLY A 318 -1.24 -2.38 12.06
CA GLY A 318 -2.16 -2.30 10.90
C GLY A 318 -1.78 -3.23 9.76
N THR A 319 -2.52 -3.12 8.68
CA THR A 319 -2.41 -3.95 7.46
C THR A 319 -2.65 -5.44 7.70
N PHE A 320 -2.36 -6.27 6.72
CA PHE A 320 -2.33 -7.73 6.85
C PHE A 320 -0.92 -8.30 6.58
N TYR A 321 0.11 -7.51 6.86
CA TYR A 321 1.51 -7.94 6.74
C TYR A 321 2.17 -8.08 8.09
N VAL A 322 3.13 -9.01 8.15
CA VAL A 322 4.16 -9.06 9.18
C VAL A 322 5.53 -8.93 8.52
N PHE A 323 6.46 -8.29 9.21
CA PHE A 323 7.80 -8.00 8.70
C PHE A 323 8.86 -8.50 9.69
N PRO A 324 8.99 -9.85 9.86
CA PRO A 324 9.90 -10.43 10.82
C PRO A 324 11.36 -10.16 10.48
N SER A 325 12.13 -9.85 11.52
CA SER A 325 13.59 -9.87 11.50
C SER A 325 14.10 -11.31 11.44
N ILE A 326 15.08 -11.53 10.56
CA ILE A 326 15.83 -12.78 10.44
C ILE A 326 17.33 -12.56 10.66
N LYS A 327 17.71 -11.39 11.19
CA LYS A 327 19.11 -10.98 11.40
C LYS A 327 19.91 -12.01 12.23
N ALA A 328 19.27 -12.68 13.19
CA ALA A 328 19.89 -13.69 14.03
C ALA A 328 20.31 -14.97 13.27
N THR A 329 19.82 -15.17 12.04
CA THR A 329 20.24 -16.31 11.20
C THR A 329 21.64 -16.12 10.60
N GLY A 330 22.10 -14.87 10.45
CA GLY A 330 23.28 -14.50 9.68
C GLY A 330 23.10 -14.59 8.16
N LEU A 331 21.91 -14.96 7.67
CA LEU A 331 21.58 -14.99 6.25
C LEU A 331 21.15 -13.61 5.76
N THR A 332 21.38 -13.33 4.47
CA THR A 332 20.72 -12.21 3.80
C THR A 332 19.23 -12.49 3.63
N SER A 333 18.43 -11.43 3.46
CA SER A 333 16.99 -11.55 3.19
C SER A 333 16.69 -12.47 2.00
N ALA A 334 17.47 -12.36 0.93
CA ALA A 334 17.33 -13.18 -0.27
C ALA A 334 17.66 -14.66 -0.01
N GLN A 335 18.73 -14.95 0.75
CA GLN A 335 19.10 -16.31 1.12
C GLN A 335 18.05 -16.95 2.03
N ALA A 336 17.54 -16.21 3.01
CA ALA A 336 16.51 -16.71 3.91
C ALA A 336 15.21 -17.03 3.16
N ALA A 337 14.77 -16.15 2.26
CA ALA A 337 13.59 -16.39 1.43
C ALA A 337 13.77 -17.62 0.50
N ASP A 338 14.94 -17.79 -0.11
CA ASP A 338 15.26 -18.94 -0.99
C ASP A 338 15.27 -20.27 -0.20
N VAL A 339 15.91 -20.30 0.98
CA VAL A 339 15.94 -21.51 1.82
C VAL A 339 14.55 -21.87 2.32
N ILE A 340 13.75 -20.89 2.77
CA ILE A 340 12.36 -21.12 3.20
C ILE A 340 11.52 -21.68 2.03
N LEU A 341 11.69 -21.14 0.83
CA LEU A 341 10.98 -21.62 -0.35
C LEU A 341 11.33 -23.07 -0.66
N ARG A 342 12.62 -23.42 -0.65
CA ARG A 342 13.10 -24.78 -1.05
C ARG A 342 12.84 -25.84 0.00
N GLU A 343 12.97 -25.52 1.29
CA GLU A 343 12.88 -26.54 2.37
C GLU A 343 11.47 -26.60 2.98
N ALA A 344 10.77 -25.45 3.06
CA ALA A 344 9.44 -25.39 3.66
C ALA A 344 8.29 -25.22 2.64
N HIS A 345 8.59 -24.99 1.36
CA HIS A 345 7.62 -24.64 0.31
C HIS A 345 6.72 -23.47 0.73
N VAL A 346 7.31 -22.48 1.38
CA VAL A 346 6.62 -21.24 1.78
C VAL A 346 7.23 -20.08 1.01
N LEU A 347 6.43 -19.37 0.25
CA LEU A 347 6.87 -18.23 -0.55
C LEU A 347 6.72 -16.94 0.25
N THR A 348 7.83 -16.25 0.48
CA THR A 348 7.91 -14.94 1.17
C THR A 348 8.62 -13.93 0.29
N ILE A 349 8.60 -12.64 0.66
CA ILE A 349 9.37 -11.63 -0.07
C ILE A 349 10.57 -11.19 0.78
N PRO A 350 11.80 -11.21 0.21
CA PRO A 350 12.97 -10.70 0.91
C PRO A 350 12.80 -9.22 1.24
N GLY A 351 13.15 -8.82 2.47
CA GLY A 351 12.92 -7.46 2.96
C GLY A 351 13.68 -6.38 2.20
N ASN A 352 14.88 -6.68 1.68
CA ASN A 352 15.65 -5.75 0.84
C ASN A 352 14.96 -5.37 -0.47
N SER A 353 13.89 -6.07 -0.85
CA SER A 353 13.01 -5.70 -1.94
C SER A 353 12.20 -4.42 -1.66
N PHE A 354 12.09 -4.03 -0.40
CA PHE A 354 11.34 -2.86 0.06
C PHE A 354 12.25 -1.68 0.45
N GLY A 355 13.47 -1.67 -0.05
CA GLY A 355 14.49 -0.67 0.26
C GLY A 355 15.66 -1.26 1.04
N LYS A 356 16.78 -0.52 1.07
CA LYS A 356 18.03 -1.00 1.69
C LYS A 356 17.88 -1.32 3.18
N CYS A 357 17.09 -0.52 3.91
CA CYS A 357 16.84 -0.73 5.34
C CYS A 357 15.99 -1.97 5.64
N GLY A 358 15.38 -2.59 4.62
CA GLY A 358 14.69 -3.88 4.74
C GLY A 358 15.60 -5.11 4.72
N GLU A 359 16.92 -4.97 4.55
CA GLU A 359 17.84 -6.10 4.65
C GLU A 359 17.85 -6.69 6.06
N GLY A 360 17.83 -8.03 6.16
CA GLY A 360 17.69 -8.76 7.42
C GLY A 360 16.25 -9.00 7.83
N TYR A 361 15.29 -8.74 6.95
CA TYR A 361 13.85 -8.97 7.16
C TYR A 361 13.22 -9.78 6.02
N LEU A 362 12.02 -10.30 6.29
CA LEU A 362 11.12 -10.91 5.29
C LEU A 362 9.75 -10.22 5.38
N ARG A 363 9.04 -10.08 4.26
CA ARG A 363 7.62 -9.76 4.30
C ARG A 363 6.79 -11.01 4.12
N MET A 364 5.81 -11.21 5.00
CA MET A 364 4.80 -12.24 4.91
C MET A 364 3.41 -11.59 4.91
N ALA A 365 2.57 -11.95 3.94
CA ALA A 365 1.18 -11.52 3.85
C ALA A 365 0.28 -12.56 4.54
N CYS A 366 -0.51 -12.13 5.51
CA CYS A 366 -1.47 -12.98 6.22
C CYS A 366 -2.81 -13.07 5.46
N THR A 367 -2.72 -13.26 4.15
CA THR A 367 -3.84 -13.32 3.20
C THR A 367 -4.28 -14.77 2.89
N VAL A 368 -4.00 -15.69 3.81
CA VAL A 368 -4.48 -17.08 3.80
C VAL A 368 -5.10 -17.39 5.16
N GLY A 369 -5.91 -18.46 5.25
CA GLY A 369 -6.53 -18.88 6.52
C GLY A 369 -5.50 -19.21 7.61
N VAL A 370 -5.94 -19.17 8.88
CA VAL A 370 -5.05 -19.45 10.03
C VAL A 370 -4.50 -20.87 9.99
N ASP A 371 -5.23 -21.84 9.47
CA ASP A 371 -4.78 -23.21 9.24
C ASP A 371 -3.58 -23.26 8.29
N LYS A 372 -3.61 -22.51 7.20
CA LYS A 372 -2.50 -22.40 6.26
C LYS A 372 -1.32 -21.61 6.85
N LEU A 373 -1.57 -20.57 7.63
CA LEU A 373 -0.53 -19.87 8.38
C LEU A 373 0.15 -20.81 9.38
N ALA A 374 -0.63 -21.61 10.13
CA ALA A 374 -0.11 -22.61 11.05
C ALA A 374 0.79 -23.61 10.34
N GLU A 375 0.32 -24.18 9.24
CA GLU A 375 1.08 -25.12 8.42
C GLU A 375 2.39 -24.49 7.91
N ALA A 376 2.37 -23.24 7.43
CA ALA A 376 3.56 -22.54 6.97
C ALA A 376 4.59 -22.38 8.09
N PHE A 377 4.17 -21.94 9.28
CA PHE A 377 5.07 -21.76 10.40
C PHE A 377 5.56 -23.09 10.98
N ASP A 378 4.75 -24.17 10.98
CA ASP A 378 5.17 -25.51 11.37
C ASP A 378 6.26 -26.07 10.44
N ARG A 379 6.17 -25.77 9.13
CA ARG A 379 7.19 -26.15 8.16
C ARG A 379 8.49 -25.38 8.38
N ILE A 380 8.40 -24.04 8.61
CA ILE A 380 9.57 -23.20 8.89
C ILE A 380 10.23 -23.62 10.21
N GLU A 381 9.46 -23.92 11.25
CA GLU A 381 9.96 -24.35 12.57
C GLU A 381 10.76 -25.66 12.51
N LYS A 382 10.50 -26.53 11.54
CA LYS A 382 11.24 -27.79 11.35
C LYS A 382 12.59 -27.61 10.65
N MET A 383 12.87 -26.45 10.07
CA MET A 383 14.12 -26.18 9.36
C MET A 383 15.28 -26.02 10.36
N ALA A 384 16.47 -26.50 9.98
CA ALA A 384 17.66 -26.45 10.84
C ALA A 384 18.07 -25.03 11.25
N VAL A 385 17.89 -24.05 10.33
CA VAL A 385 18.21 -22.64 10.54
C VAL A 385 17.26 -21.97 11.53
N PHE A 386 15.99 -22.35 11.52
CA PHE A 386 14.95 -21.69 12.33
C PHE A 386 14.66 -22.49 13.59
N GLY A 387 14.08 -23.65 13.57
CA GLY A 387 13.81 -24.46 14.75
C GLY A 387 12.86 -23.83 15.76
N LYS A 388 12.50 -24.58 16.81
CA LYS A 388 11.71 -24.08 17.93
C LYS A 388 12.58 -23.26 18.88
N ARG A 389 12.02 -22.19 19.42
CA ARG A 389 12.69 -21.34 20.40
C ARG A 389 12.72 -21.98 21.77
#